data_bd475ff307b35e6b45414e962017eea4
#
_entry.id   bd475ff307b35e6b45414e962017eea4
#
_cell.length_a   1.000
_cell.length_b   1.000
_cell.length_c   1.000
_cell.angle_alpha   90.00
_cell.angle_beta   90.00
_cell.angle_gamma   90.00
#
_symmetry.space_group_name_H-M   'P 1'
#
loop_
_entity.id
_entity.type
_entity.pdbx_description
1 polymer ?
#
loop_
_entity_poly.entity_id
_entity_poly.type
_entity_poly.pdbx_seq_one_letter_code
_entity_poly.pdbx_strand_id
1 'polypeptide(L)'
;VIGLYGGTFAPVHNGHLRFAIEAGERLGLDAVHLLACAQPPHRAVPAIDGQRRHDWLVRAVAGTPRLVADDDELQREGPSYTVDTLARARERFPDQTLLWLLGADAFNSLHSWHRWEALFEQAHLVVAARPGHPLAPDPAVAAYPRVDCAALREQPAGCWHALEIPELEISSSGIRRRLHDGGCLRGLVPDRLLDHLDAQDRADLAELA
;
A
#
# COMPACT_ATOMS: atom_id res chain seq x y z
N VAL A 1 -0.60 -16.00 -7.48
CA VAL A 1 -0.65 -15.26 -6.19
C VAL A 1 -0.59 -13.77 -6.47
N ILE A 2 -1.56 -13.02 -5.99
CA ILE A 2 -1.71 -11.58 -6.25
C ILE A 2 -1.44 -10.79 -4.97
N GLY A 3 -0.56 -9.80 -5.05
CA GLY A 3 -0.36 -8.80 -4.00
C GLY A 3 -1.28 -7.60 -4.22
N LEU A 4 -1.85 -7.09 -3.13
CA LEU A 4 -2.70 -5.89 -3.11
C LEU A 4 -2.11 -4.91 -2.10
N TYR A 5 -1.83 -3.69 -2.53
CA TYR A 5 -1.20 -2.67 -1.70
C TYR A 5 -2.01 -1.38 -1.75
N GLY A 6 -2.85 -1.18 -0.76
CA GLY A 6 -3.65 0.03 -0.62
C GLY A 6 -2.88 1.17 0.04
N GLY A 7 -3.10 2.39 -0.42
CA GLY A 7 -2.49 3.57 0.17
C GLY A 7 -3.08 4.88 -0.34
N THR A 8 -2.92 5.95 0.45
CA THR A 8 -3.30 7.29 0.01
C THR A 8 -2.43 7.78 -1.15
N PHE A 9 -1.13 7.41 -1.16
CA PHE A 9 -0.15 7.78 -2.19
C PHE A 9 -0.15 9.30 -2.52
N ALA A 10 -0.01 10.13 -1.50
CA ALA A 10 -0.01 11.60 -1.62
C ALA A 10 1.33 12.22 -1.17
N PRO A 11 2.43 12.12 -2.00
CA PRO A 11 2.53 11.31 -3.22
C PRO A 11 2.98 9.86 -2.98
N VAL A 12 2.86 9.02 -4.00
CA VAL A 12 3.61 7.76 -4.06
C VAL A 12 5.11 8.05 -4.10
N HIS A 13 5.92 7.18 -3.49
CA HIS A 13 7.35 7.39 -3.35
C HIS A 13 8.17 6.09 -3.43
N ASN A 14 9.49 6.22 -3.53
CA ASN A 14 10.39 5.08 -3.70
C ASN A 14 10.31 4.05 -2.57
N GLY A 15 9.95 4.46 -1.35
CA GLY A 15 9.66 3.52 -0.25
C GLY A 15 8.47 2.60 -0.53
N HIS A 16 7.38 3.13 -1.12
CA HIS A 16 6.24 2.32 -1.53
C HIS A 16 6.62 1.33 -2.64
N LEU A 17 7.33 1.82 -3.69
CA LEU A 17 7.74 0.97 -4.79
C LEU A 17 8.71 -0.12 -4.33
N ARG A 18 9.68 0.22 -3.48
CA ARG A 18 10.65 -0.77 -2.99
C ARG A 18 9.95 -1.89 -2.23
N PHE A 19 9.00 -1.57 -1.36
CA PHE A 19 8.22 -2.59 -0.65
C PHE A 19 7.42 -3.48 -1.63
N ALA A 20 6.73 -2.90 -2.60
CA ALA A 20 5.96 -3.65 -3.58
C ALA A 20 6.86 -4.57 -4.44
N ILE A 21 8.05 -4.09 -4.84
CA ILE A 21 9.04 -4.87 -5.59
C ILE A 21 9.57 -6.03 -4.74
N GLU A 22 10.02 -5.77 -3.50
CA GLU A 22 10.52 -6.81 -2.60
C GLU A 22 9.46 -7.89 -2.33
N ALA A 23 8.21 -7.48 -2.12
CA ALA A 23 7.11 -8.43 -1.96
C ALA A 23 6.92 -9.27 -3.23
N GLY A 24 6.89 -8.63 -4.40
CA GLY A 24 6.75 -9.31 -5.69
C GLY A 24 7.85 -10.35 -5.94
N GLU A 25 9.10 -9.99 -5.67
CA GLU A 25 10.27 -10.85 -5.90
C GLU A 25 10.40 -11.97 -4.88
N ARG A 26 10.36 -11.64 -3.58
CA ARG A 26 10.62 -12.61 -2.51
C ARG A 26 9.48 -13.60 -2.28
N LEU A 27 8.23 -13.15 -2.53
CA LEU A 27 7.05 -14.02 -2.39
C LEU A 27 6.65 -14.65 -3.73
N GLY A 28 7.35 -14.34 -4.83
CA GLY A 28 7.09 -14.88 -6.16
C GLY A 28 5.68 -14.56 -6.64
N LEU A 29 5.25 -13.29 -6.50
CA LEU A 29 3.92 -12.85 -6.89
C LEU A 29 3.82 -12.69 -8.41
N ASP A 30 2.66 -13.00 -8.97
CA ASP A 30 2.37 -12.80 -10.40
C ASP A 30 2.22 -11.31 -10.71
N ALA A 31 1.55 -10.59 -9.81
CA ALA A 31 1.39 -9.13 -9.85
C ALA A 31 1.24 -8.54 -8.44
N VAL A 32 1.59 -7.27 -8.31
CA VAL A 32 1.29 -6.42 -7.15
C VAL A 32 0.47 -5.23 -7.62
N HIS A 33 -0.79 -5.19 -7.23
CA HIS A 33 -1.71 -4.10 -7.54
C HIS A 33 -1.60 -3.02 -6.45
N LEU A 34 -1.20 -1.82 -6.84
CA LEU A 34 -1.18 -0.65 -5.97
C LEU A 34 -2.49 0.11 -6.17
N LEU A 35 -3.31 0.21 -5.11
CA LEU A 35 -4.64 0.80 -5.13
C LEU A 35 -4.63 2.17 -4.48
N ALA A 36 -4.89 3.22 -5.26
CA ALA A 36 -5.04 4.57 -4.72
C ALA A 36 -6.36 4.69 -3.96
N CYS A 37 -6.28 4.89 -2.64
CA CYS A 37 -7.45 5.05 -1.78
C CYS A 37 -8.31 6.24 -2.24
N ALA A 38 -9.59 6.01 -2.58
CA ALA A 38 -10.49 7.07 -3.01
C ALA A 38 -10.86 8.00 -1.84
N GLN A 39 -11.45 7.45 -0.79
CA GLN A 39 -11.88 8.17 0.42
C GLN A 39 -11.39 7.44 1.68
N PRO A 40 -10.25 7.85 2.28
CA PRO A 40 -9.76 7.24 3.50
C PRO A 40 -10.79 7.36 4.64
N PRO A 41 -11.20 6.24 5.29
CA PRO A 41 -12.26 6.29 6.31
C PRO A 41 -11.84 6.99 7.61
N HIS A 42 -10.54 7.05 7.89
CA HIS A 42 -9.99 7.58 9.15
C HIS A 42 -9.27 8.93 8.99
N ARG A 43 -9.34 9.55 7.82
CA ARG A 43 -8.69 10.83 7.52
C ARG A 43 -9.64 11.73 6.75
N ALA A 44 -9.43 13.04 6.84
CA ALA A 44 -10.08 13.95 5.93
C ALA A 44 -9.82 13.53 4.48
N VAL A 45 -10.80 13.73 3.60
CA VAL A 45 -10.61 13.49 2.16
C VAL A 45 -9.36 14.25 1.72
N PRO A 46 -8.39 13.61 1.08
CA PRO A 46 -7.18 14.30 0.63
C PRO A 46 -7.57 15.48 -0.28
N ALA A 47 -6.94 16.62 -0.09
CA ALA A 47 -7.17 17.79 -0.96
C ALA A 47 -6.84 17.50 -2.43
N ILE A 48 -5.93 16.53 -2.65
CA ILE A 48 -5.63 16.00 -3.98
C ILE A 48 -6.56 14.83 -4.24
N ASP A 49 -7.38 14.93 -5.28
CA ASP A 49 -8.38 13.93 -5.63
C ASP A 49 -7.77 12.55 -5.94
N GLY A 50 -8.61 11.51 -5.87
CA GLY A 50 -8.20 10.12 -6.06
C GLY A 50 -7.66 9.85 -7.46
N GLN A 51 -8.29 10.42 -8.50
CA GLN A 51 -7.88 10.22 -9.89
C GLN A 51 -6.48 10.76 -10.13
N ARG A 52 -6.18 11.95 -9.64
CA ARG A 52 -4.84 12.56 -9.78
C ARG A 52 -3.77 11.74 -9.08
N ARG A 53 -4.06 11.20 -7.88
CA ARG A 53 -3.13 10.31 -7.15
C ARG A 53 -2.94 8.99 -7.88
N HIS A 54 -3.98 8.47 -8.52
CA HIS A 54 -3.89 7.30 -9.39
C HIS A 54 -3.03 7.58 -10.63
N ASP A 55 -3.19 8.72 -11.29
CA ASP A 55 -2.37 9.12 -12.44
C ASP A 55 -0.87 9.19 -12.08
N TRP A 56 -0.56 9.70 -10.88
CA TRP A 56 0.81 9.63 -10.35
C TRP A 56 1.29 8.20 -10.12
N LEU A 57 0.41 7.34 -9.64
CA LEU A 57 0.71 5.93 -9.42
C LEU A 57 1.00 5.21 -10.74
N VAL A 58 0.20 5.44 -11.78
CA VAL A 58 0.45 4.93 -13.15
C VAL A 58 1.84 5.32 -13.64
N ARG A 59 2.25 6.58 -13.45
CA ARG A 59 3.60 7.04 -13.82
C ARG A 59 4.68 6.38 -12.98
N ALA A 60 4.45 6.24 -11.69
CA ALA A 60 5.41 5.68 -10.75
C ALA A 60 5.72 4.20 -11.04
N VAL A 61 4.72 3.38 -11.37
CA VAL A 61 4.91 1.94 -11.62
C VAL A 61 5.34 1.65 -13.06
N ALA A 62 5.24 2.61 -13.97
CA ALA A 62 5.51 2.40 -15.39
C ALA A 62 6.91 1.83 -15.66
N GLY A 63 6.97 0.68 -16.34
CA GLY A 63 8.21 -0.01 -16.65
C GLY A 63 8.82 -0.84 -15.51
N THR A 64 8.12 -0.94 -14.37
CA THR A 64 8.50 -1.84 -13.27
C THR A 64 7.72 -3.15 -13.43
N PRO A 65 8.40 -4.29 -13.65
CA PRO A 65 7.72 -5.58 -13.81
C PRO A 65 6.83 -5.91 -12.62
N ARG A 66 5.71 -6.56 -12.89
CA ARG A 66 4.70 -7.02 -11.92
C ARG A 66 3.94 -5.92 -11.17
N LEU A 67 4.36 -4.64 -11.20
CA LEU A 67 3.60 -3.57 -10.55
C LEU A 67 2.47 -3.07 -11.46
N VAL A 68 1.28 -2.96 -10.90
CA VAL A 68 0.07 -2.50 -11.59
C VAL A 68 -0.54 -1.36 -10.77
N ALA A 69 -0.77 -0.21 -11.39
CA ALA A 69 -1.64 0.81 -10.81
C ALA A 69 -3.10 0.37 -11.01
N ASP A 70 -3.85 0.25 -9.92
CA ASP A 70 -5.21 -0.29 -9.92
C ASP A 70 -6.16 0.80 -9.43
N ASP A 71 -7.24 1.06 -10.18
CA ASP A 71 -8.22 2.10 -9.92
C ASP A 71 -9.52 1.57 -9.28
N ASP A 72 -9.55 0.30 -8.86
CA ASP A 72 -10.78 -0.33 -8.35
C ASP A 72 -11.47 0.46 -7.24
N GLU A 73 -10.72 1.08 -6.33
CA GLU A 73 -11.30 1.90 -5.27
C GLU A 73 -11.91 3.21 -5.79
N LEU A 74 -11.46 3.71 -6.94
CA LEU A 74 -12.00 4.91 -7.58
C LEU A 74 -13.30 4.64 -8.33
N GLN A 75 -13.57 3.38 -8.67
CA GLN A 75 -14.79 2.96 -9.40
C GLN A 75 -16.00 2.80 -8.49
N ARG A 76 -15.86 3.05 -7.19
CA ARG A 76 -16.97 2.94 -6.23
C ARG A 76 -17.16 4.22 -5.43
N GLU A 77 -18.39 4.44 -4.98
CA GLU A 77 -18.73 5.52 -4.07
C GLU A 77 -18.52 5.14 -2.61
N GLY A 78 -18.29 6.14 -1.77
CA GLY A 78 -18.19 5.96 -0.33
C GLY A 78 -16.77 5.68 0.18
N PRO A 79 -16.64 5.36 1.48
CA PRO A 79 -15.36 5.13 2.13
C PRO A 79 -14.61 3.92 1.55
N SER A 80 -13.29 4.05 1.41
CA SER A 80 -12.40 2.97 0.95
C SER A 80 -12.05 2.03 2.10
N TYR A 81 -12.96 1.12 2.45
CA TYR A 81 -12.66 0.08 3.42
C TYR A 81 -11.90 -1.08 2.77
N THR A 82 -10.82 -1.51 3.39
CA THR A 82 -9.99 -2.63 2.90
C THR A 82 -10.79 -3.92 2.74
N VAL A 83 -11.74 -4.19 3.62
CA VAL A 83 -12.59 -5.39 3.54
C VAL A 83 -13.40 -5.42 2.24
N ASP A 84 -13.91 -4.28 1.78
CA ASP A 84 -14.68 -4.20 0.54
C ASP A 84 -13.75 -4.31 -0.68
N THR A 85 -12.55 -3.74 -0.60
CA THR A 85 -11.52 -3.87 -1.63
C THR A 85 -11.10 -5.33 -1.81
N LEU A 86 -10.90 -6.06 -0.71
CA LEU A 86 -10.56 -7.49 -0.75
C LEU A 86 -11.72 -8.35 -1.28
N ALA A 87 -12.98 -8.03 -0.94
CA ALA A 87 -14.13 -8.75 -1.47
C ALA A 87 -14.18 -8.64 -3.01
N ARG A 88 -14.01 -7.44 -3.55
CA ARG A 88 -13.96 -7.21 -5.01
C ARG A 88 -12.74 -7.89 -5.65
N ALA A 89 -11.58 -7.84 -5.00
CA ALA A 89 -10.40 -8.54 -5.48
C ALA A 89 -10.62 -10.06 -5.52
N ARG A 90 -11.35 -10.63 -4.55
CA ARG A 90 -11.73 -12.04 -4.54
C ARG A 90 -12.64 -12.41 -5.70
N GLU A 91 -13.57 -11.53 -6.10
CA GLU A 91 -14.41 -11.72 -7.30
C GLU A 91 -13.58 -11.67 -8.58
N ARG A 92 -12.60 -10.76 -8.66
CA ARG A 92 -11.69 -10.62 -9.82
C ARG A 92 -10.68 -11.76 -9.95
N PHE A 93 -10.25 -12.33 -8.83
CA PHE A 93 -9.21 -13.35 -8.75
C PHE A 93 -9.67 -14.56 -7.90
N PRO A 94 -10.75 -15.28 -8.30
CA PRO A 94 -11.40 -16.29 -7.45
C PRO A 94 -10.47 -17.44 -7.07
N ASP A 95 -9.57 -17.85 -7.96
CA ASP A 95 -8.67 -18.98 -7.80
C ASP A 95 -7.26 -18.60 -7.31
N GLN A 96 -7.01 -17.31 -7.04
CA GLN A 96 -5.71 -16.82 -6.62
C GLN A 96 -5.61 -16.68 -5.10
N THR A 97 -4.47 -16.98 -4.53
CA THR A 97 -4.14 -16.54 -3.18
C THR A 97 -3.93 -15.03 -3.19
N LEU A 98 -4.64 -14.31 -2.33
CA LEU A 98 -4.52 -12.86 -2.18
C LEU A 98 -3.65 -12.53 -0.98
N LEU A 99 -2.70 -11.61 -1.18
CA LEU A 99 -1.84 -11.07 -0.13
C LEU A 99 -2.10 -9.57 0.00
N TRP A 100 -2.59 -9.12 1.17
CA TRP A 100 -2.71 -7.70 1.48
C TRP A 100 -1.41 -7.20 2.07
N LEU A 101 -0.75 -6.26 1.39
CA LEU A 101 0.54 -5.68 1.78
C LEU A 101 0.31 -4.44 2.63
N LEU A 102 0.94 -4.35 3.80
CA LEU A 102 0.80 -3.20 4.71
C LEU A 102 2.08 -2.93 5.50
N GLY A 103 2.23 -1.69 5.94
CA GLY A 103 3.34 -1.30 6.82
C GLY A 103 3.10 -1.71 8.28
N ALA A 104 4.16 -1.73 9.08
CA ALA A 104 4.12 -2.09 10.50
C ALA A 104 3.11 -1.24 11.31
N ASP A 105 3.06 0.08 11.08
CA ASP A 105 2.15 0.98 11.79
C ASP A 105 0.67 0.63 11.52
N ALA A 106 0.36 0.32 10.26
CA ALA A 106 -0.97 -0.10 9.84
C ALA A 106 -1.35 -1.46 10.46
N PHE A 107 -0.40 -2.40 10.52
CA PHE A 107 -0.60 -3.69 11.17
C PHE A 107 -0.79 -3.57 12.67
N ASN A 108 0.00 -2.75 13.35
CA ASN A 108 -0.13 -2.53 14.79
C ASN A 108 -1.47 -1.90 15.19
N SER A 109 -2.10 -1.13 14.29
CA SER A 109 -3.42 -0.52 14.47
C SER A 109 -4.56 -1.27 13.77
N LEU A 110 -4.31 -2.45 13.22
CA LEU A 110 -5.26 -3.20 12.38
C LEU A 110 -6.60 -3.46 13.08
N HIS A 111 -6.58 -3.74 14.39
CA HIS A 111 -7.77 -3.97 15.20
C HIS A 111 -8.78 -2.81 15.18
N SER A 112 -8.36 -1.61 14.80
CA SER A 112 -9.23 -0.44 14.65
C SER A 112 -9.88 -0.32 13.27
N TRP A 113 -9.52 -1.18 12.31
CA TRP A 113 -10.06 -1.12 10.96
C TRP A 113 -11.48 -1.69 10.89
N HIS A 114 -12.27 -1.15 9.98
CA HIS A 114 -13.63 -1.62 9.78
C HIS A 114 -13.67 -3.10 9.40
N ARG A 115 -14.33 -3.93 10.22
CA ARG A 115 -14.47 -5.39 10.04
C ARG A 115 -13.11 -6.08 9.79
N TRP A 116 -12.11 -5.71 10.56
CA TRP A 116 -10.73 -6.16 10.36
C TRP A 116 -10.57 -7.70 10.39
N GLU A 117 -11.40 -8.42 11.16
CA GLU A 117 -11.37 -9.89 11.21
C GLU A 117 -11.67 -10.50 9.83
N ALA A 118 -12.60 -9.90 9.07
CA ALA A 118 -12.98 -10.36 7.75
C ALA A 118 -11.85 -10.23 6.70
N LEU A 119 -10.79 -9.48 7.00
CA LEU A 119 -9.61 -9.43 6.12
C LEU A 119 -8.91 -10.78 6.06
N PHE A 120 -8.83 -11.48 7.21
CA PHE A 120 -8.22 -12.80 7.31
C PHE A 120 -9.07 -13.91 6.67
N GLU A 121 -10.35 -13.67 6.46
CA GLU A 121 -11.22 -14.60 5.70
C GLU A 121 -10.96 -14.52 4.19
N GLN A 122 -10.40 -13.41 3.71
CA GLN A 122 -10.28 -13.11 2.28
C GLN A 122 -8.85 -13.15 1.76
N ALA A 123 -7.85 -12.86 2.61
CA ALA A 123 -6.45 -12.74 2.22
C ALA A 123 -5.52 -13.16 3.36
N HIS A 124 -4.26 -13.35 3.02
CA HIS A 124 -3.17 -13.29 4.00
C HIS A 124 -2.68 -11.83 4.13
N LEU A 125 -2.13 -11.48 5.28
CA LEU A 125 -1.49 -10.19 5.49
C LEU A 125 0.03 -10.32 5.38
N VAL A 126 0.66 -9.47 4.59
CA VAL A 126 2.12 -9.36 4.50
C VAL A 126 2.55 -8.02 5.04
N VAL A 127 3.28 -8.07 6.13
CA VAL A 127 3.66 -6.88 6.89
C VAL A 127 5.11 -6.52 6.60
N ALA A 128 5.35 -5.29 6.13
CA ALA A 128 6.70 -4.75 6.02
C ALA A 128 7.34 -4.66 7.41
N ALA A 129 8.31 -5.53 7.68
CA ALA A 129 9.09 -5.51 8.90
C ALA A 129 10.38 -4.72 8.68
N ARG A 130 10.71 -3.84 9.61
CA ARG A 130 11.92 -3.04 9.59
C ARG A 130 12.86 -3.50 10.72
N PRO A 131 14.16 -3.65 10.47
CA PRO A 131 15.11 -3.93 11.53
C PRO A 131 15.01 -2.88 12.65
N GLY A 132 14.92 -3.33 13.90
CA GLY A 132 14.80 -2.43 15.05
C GLY A 132 13.40 -1.84 15.33
N HIS A 133 12.41 -2.09 14.48
CA HIS A 133 11.02 -1.69 14.70
C HIS A 133 10.14 -2.92 14.97
N PRO A 134 9.80 -3.22 16.24
CA PRO A 134 9.04 -4.42 16.57
C PRO A 134 7.60 -4.32 16.01
N LEU A 135 7.12 -5.44 15.48
CA LEU A 135 5.71 -5.62 15.23
C LEU A 135 5.02 -5.88 16.58
N ALA A 136 4.10 -5.02 16.95
CA ALA A 136 3.34 -5.08 18.20
C ALA A 136 1.84 -4.95 17.91
N PRO A 137 1.24 -5.92 17.18
CA PRO A 137 -0.19 -5.91 16.91
C PRO A 137 -0.98 -6.11 18.20
N ASP A 138 -2.24 -5.69 18.18
CA ASP A 138 -3.20 -6.05 19.22
C ASP A 138 -3.22 -7.57 19.44
N PRO A 139 -3.41 -8.06 20.68
CA PRO A 139 -3.47 -9.49 20.98
C PRO A 139 -4.48 -10.27 20.13
N ALA A 140 -5.61 -9.68 19.76
CA ALA A 140 -6.60 -10.32 18.90
C ALA A 140 -6.07 -10.53 17.46
N VAL A 141 -5.29 -9.59 16.94
CA VAL A 141 -4.60 -9.72 15.64
C VAL A 141 -3.46 -10.73 15.75
N ALA A 142 -2.69 -10.68 16.84
CA ALA A 142 -1.57 -11.59 17.10
C ALA A 142 -2.01 -13.06 17.25
N ALA A 143 -3.29 -13.32 17.57
CA ALA A 143 -3.86 -14.67 17.65
C ALA A 143 -3.94 -15.39 16.29
N TYR A 144 -3.93 -14.65 15.17
CA TYR A 144 -3.87 -15.26 13.85
C TYR A 144 -2.48 -15.85 13.57
N PRO A 145 -2.39 -16.99 12.85
CA PRO A 145 -1.12 -17.66 12.63
C PRO A 145 -0.10 -16.78 11.90
N ARG A 146 1.08 -16.62 12.50
CA ARG A 146 2.25 -16.09 11.80
C ARG A 146 2.95 -17.24 11.10
N VAL A 147 3.18 -17.11 9.81
CA VAL A 147 3.72 -18.17 8.96
C VAL A 147 4.94 -17.68 8.17
N ASP A 148 5.69 -18.62 7.63
CA ASP A 148 6.73 -18.34 6.64
C ASP A 148 6.14 -18.15 5.23
N CYS A 149 7.00 -17.78 4.28
CA CYS A 149 6.59 -17.54 2.90
C CYS A 149 6.00 -18.78 2.21
N ALA A 150 6.50 -19.99 2.51
CA ALA A 150 6.05 -21.22 1.87
C ALA A 150 4.60 -21.53 2.25
N ALA A 151 4.27 -21.41 3.54
CA ALA A 151 2.96 -21.69 4.08
C ALA A 151 1.84 -20.74 3.57
N LEU A 152 2.18 -19.55 3.06
CA LEU A 152 1.20 -18.66 2.42
C LEU A 152 0.52 -19.27 1.18
N ARG A 153 1.06 -20.35 0.63
CA ARG A 153 0.50 -21.04 -0.55
C ARG A 153 -0.31 -22.29 -0.21
N GLU A 154 -0.30 -22.71 1.05
CA GLU A 154 -0.96 -23.93 1.51
C GLU A 154 -2.47 -23.74 1.74
N GLN A 155 -2.88 -22.47 1.94
CA GLN A 155 -4.28 -22.10 2.14
C GLN A 155 -4.57 -20.73 1.50
N PRO A 156 -5.84 -20.42 1.19
CA PRO A 156 -6.18 -19.21 0.44
C PRO A 156 -6.11 -17.91 1.25
N ALA A 157 -6.19 -17.98 2.59
CA ALA A 157 -6.29 -16.83 3.49
C ALA A 157 -6.03 -17.23 4.95
N GLY A 158 -6.03 -16.29 5.89
CA GLY A 158 -6.12 -16.56 7.33
C GLY A 158 -4.81 -16.48 8.11
N CYS A 159 -3.69 -16.12 7.47
CA CYS A 159 -2.38 -16.00 8.12
C CYS A 159 -1.77 -14.62 7.93
N TRP A 160 -0.67 -14.36 8.65
CA TRP A 160 0.16 -13.22 8.34
C TRP A 160 1.65 -13.59 8.29
N HIS A 161 2.39 -12.82 7.51
CA HIS A 161 3.83 -12.99 7.29
C HIS A 161 4.55 -11.66 7.51
N ALA A 162 5.67 -11.70 8.23
CA ALA A 162 6.55 -10.53 8.37
C ALA A 162 7.63 -10.60 7.29
N LEU A 163 7.56 -9.70 6.32
CA LEU A 163 8.54 -9.59 5.26
C LEU A 163 9.59 -8.54 5.64
N GLU A 164 10.80 -8.97 5.92
CA GLU A 164 11.92 -8.07 6.14
C GLU A 164 12.30 -7.41 4.81
N ILE A 165 12.35 -6.09 4.78
CA ILE A 165 12.71 -5.31 3.60
C ILE A 165 13.83 -4.32 3.91
N PRO A 166 14.65 -3.94 2.91
CA PRO A 166 15.57 -2.83 3.06
C PRO A 166 14.83 -1.57 3.47
N GLU A 167 15.29 -0.91 4.52
CA GLU A 167 14.66 0.30 4.99
C GLU A 167 14.98 1.48 4.07
N LEU A 168 13.94 2.17 3.64
CA LEU A 168 14.03 3.50 3.04
C LEU A 168 13.24 4.44 3.94
N GLU A 169 13.92 5.33 4.65
CA GLU A 169 13.31 6.40 5.47
C GLU A 169 12.65 7.46 4.58
N ILE A 170 11.67 7.06 3.79
CA ILE A 170 10.92 7.94 2.91
C ILE A 170 9.45 7.87 3.30
N SER A 171 8.83 9.03 3.54
CA SER A 171 7.40 9.13 3.81
C SER A 171 6.76 10.24 3.00
N SER A 172 5.47 10.07 2.66
CA SER A 172 4.71 11.11 1.95
C SER A 172 4.69 12.44 2.73
N SER A 173 4.57 12.39 4.07
CA SER A 173 4.63 13.59 4.91
C SER A 173 6.01 14.27 4.88
N GLY A 174 7.09 13.50 4.88
CA GLY A 174 8.45 14.03 4.74
C GLY A 174 8.67 14.68 3.38
N ILE A 175 8.12 14.09 2.31
CA ILE A 175 8.17 14.67 0.96
C ILE A 175 7.40 15.97 0.88
N ARG A 176 6.20 16.05 1.43
CA ARG A 176 5.39 17.28 1.44
C ARG A 176 6.10 18.40 2.19
N ARG A 177 6.62 18.12 3.39
CA ARG A 177 7.41 19.09 4.16
C ARG A 177 8.63 19.59 3.37
N ARG A 178 9.33 18.67 2.70
CA ARG A 178 10.48 19.02 1.89
C ARG A 178 10.11 19.93 0.70
N LEU A 179 8.95 19.71 0.07
CA LEU A 179 8.41 20.61 -0.97
C LEU A 179 8.08 21.98 -0.40
N HIS A 180 7.40 22.03 0.74
CA HIS A 180 7.09 23.28 1.43
C HIS A 180 8.36 24.10 1.70
N ASP A 181 9.45 23.42 2.10
CA ASP A 181 10.75 24.05 2.38
C ASP A 181 11.60 24.30 1.11
N GLY A 182 11.04 24.12 -0.09
CA GLY A 182 11.73 24.32 -1.37
C GLY A 182 12.81 23.28 -1.71
N GLY A 183 12.78 22.10 -1.04
CA GLY A 183 13.78 21.05 -1.21
C GLY A 183 13.55 20.18 -2.46
N CYS A 184 14.64 19.57 -2.95
CA CYS A 184 14.64 18.67 -4.10
C CYS A 184 14.05 17.29 -3.76
N LEU A 185 13.22 16.73 -4.63
CA LEU A 185 12.59 15.40 -4.47
C LEU A 185 13.32 14.26 -5.20
N ARG A 186 14.41 14.55 -5.92
CA ARG A 186 15.17 13.52 -6.65
C ARG A 186 15.62 12.40 -5.71
N GLY A 187 15.41 11.15 -6.11
CA GLY A 187 15.70 9.98 -5.30
C GLY A 187 14.65 9.65 -4.23
N LEU A 188 13.69 10.53 -3.94
CA LEU A 188 12.59 10.27 -3.01
C LEU A 188 11.35 9.75 -3.71
N VAL A 189 11.03 10.30 -4.87
CA VAL A 189 9.96 9.81 -5.74
C VAL A 189 10.57 9.22 -7.02
N PRO A 190 9.85 8.31 -7.72
CA PRO A 190 10.31 7.79 -9.01
C PRO A 190 10.56 8.90 -10.01
N ASP A 191 11.64 8.82 -10.80
CA ASP A 191 12.01 9.86 -11.76
C ASP A 191 10.88 10.15 -12.75
N ARG A 192 10.19 9.11 -13.24
CA ARG A 192 9.03 9.27 -14.16
C ARG A 192 7.89 10.07 -13.53
N LEU A 193 7.65 9.93 -12.22
CA LEU A 193 6.70 10.77 -11.52
C LEU A 193 7.25 12.17 -11.31
N LEU A 194 8.52 12.30 -10.92
CA LEU A 194 9.17 13.59 -10.68
C LEU A 194 9.12 14.51 -11.92
N ASP A 195 9.32 13.93 -13.11
CA ASP A 195 9.26 14.63 -14.39
C ASP A 195 7.82 15.02 -14.78
N HIS A 196 6.83 14.36 -14.18
CA HIS A 196 5.41 14.58 -14.46
C HIS A 196 4.75 15.57 -13.49
N LEU A 197 5.27 15.71 -12.26
CA LEU A 197 4.74 16.66 -11.27
C LEU A 197 4.92 18.10 -11.76
N ASP A 198 3.81 18.73 -12.13
CA ASP A 198 3.78 20.13 -12.55
C ASP A 198 3.90 21.12 -11.37
N ALA A 199 3.84 22.41 -11.65
CA ALA A 199 3.92 23.45 -10.61
C ALA A 199 2.72 23.41 -9.65
N GLN A 200 1.52 23.07 -10.16
CA GLN A 200 0.31 22.97 -9.34
C GLN A 200 0.37 21.74 -8.45
N ASP A 201 0.81 20.57 -8.96
CA ASP A 201 1.03 19.35 -8.18
C ASP A 201 1.94 19.62 -6.99
N ARG A 202 3.04 20.34 -7.24
CA ARG A 202 4.02 20.65 -6.19
C ARG A 202 3.47 21.63 -5.16
N ALA A 203 2.68 22.60 -5.57
CA ALA A 203 2.01 23.55 -4.67
C ALA A 203 0.97 22.83 -3.79
N ASP A 204 0.08 22.04 -4.40
CA ASP A 204 -0.96 21.30 -3.67
C ASP A 204 -0.34 20.32 -2.66
N LEU A 205 0.75 19.64 -3.03
CA LEU A 205 1.47 18.75 -2.12
C LEU A 205 2.15 19.54 -0.97
N ALA A 206 2.71 20.72 -1.23
CA ALA A 206 3.35 21.54 -0.22
C ALA A 206 2.34 22.12 0.79
N GLU A 207 1.11 22.44 0.36
CA GLU A 207 0.02 22.90 1.23
C GLU A 207 -0.47 21.82 2.22
N LEU A 208 -0.21 20.54 1.93
CA LEU A 208 -0.54 19.41 2.80
C LEU A 208 0.56 19.05 3.83
N ALA A 209 1.59 19.86 3.96
CA ALA A 209 2.77 19.61 4.80
C ALA A 209 2.47 19.64 6.31
#